data_32fbf42a951667a9235423b80b41a7b9
#
_entry.id   32fbf42a951667a9235423b80b41a7b9
#
_cell.length_a   1.000
_cell.length_b   1.000
_cell.length_c   1.000
_cell.angle_alpha   90.00
_cell.angle_beta   90.00
_cell.angle_gamma   90.00
#
_symmetry.space_group_name_H-M   'P 1'
#
loop_
_entity.id
_entity.type
_entity.pdbx_description
1 polymer ?
#
loop_
_entity_poly.entity_id
_entity_poly.type
_entity_poly.pdbx_seq_one_letter_code
_entity_poly.pdbx_strand_id
1 'polypeptide(L)'
;MKKLLLALLILLTPGLAFAAFDHSHAQWDTLAKKHVAWLPGGHASQADYKGFQADHQALKAYLEGVSAVSQADYDGWTKSQKLAFLINAYNAFTVELILTAYPDLKSIKDLGSLLKSPWKKKFFVLLGKERSLDDIEQGMIRAPGSFDDPRIHMAVNCASIGCPALRDEAYVADKLDAQLENGVVRFLSDHSRNRFNPQSGRLEISKIFDWYAKDFAARAASLETWLSAYADRLADDPRHQQVIREKKAKLDYLDYDWTLNDKR
;
A
#
# COMPACT_ATOMS: atom_id res chain seq x y z
N MET A 1 -55.79 39.06 -34.30
CA MET A 1 -55.24 37.81 -33.70
C MET A 1 -53.73 37.92 -33.69
N LYS A 2 -53.13 38.33 -32.56
CA LYS A 2 -51.66 38.46 -32.39
C LYS A 2 -51.14 37.14 -31.87
N LYS A 3 -50.27 36.48 -32.65
CA LYS A 3 -49.55 35.26 -32.20
C LYS A 3 -48.38 35.67 -31.34
N LEU A 4 -48.41 35.31 -30.05
CA LEU A 4 -47.30 35.43 -29.12
C LEU A 4 -46.31 34.27 -29.37
N LEU A 5 -45.11 34.57 -29.88
CA LEU A 5 -43.99 33.61 -29.91
C LEU A 5 -43.32 33.62 -28.53
N LEU A 6 -43.46 32.52 -27.81
CA LEU A 6 -42.71 32.29 -26.55
C LEU A 6 -41.32 31.76 -26.92
N ALA A 7 -40.29 32.57 -26.80
CA ALA A 7 -38.89 32.15 -26.94
C ALA A 7 -38.45 31.44 -25.66
N LEU A 8 -38.19 30.12 -25.76
CA LEU A 8 -37.66 29.30 -24.68
C LEU A 8 -36.15 29.56 -24.57
N LEU A 9 -35.72 30.35 -23.59
CA LEU A 9 -34.32 30.57 -23.28
C LEU A 9 -33.78 29.37 -22.55
N ILE A 10 -33.01 28.48 -23.21
CA ILE A 10 -32.30 27.38 -22.62
C ILE A 10 -31.05 27.99 -21.96
N LEU A 11 -31.07 28.17 -20.65
CA LEU A 11 -29.90 28.50 -19.84
C LEU A 11 -28.95 27.30 -19.82
N LEU A 12 -27.93 27.30 -20.67
CA LEU A 12 -26.77 26.41 -20.58
C LEU A 12 -25.96 26.83 -19.31
N THR A 13 -26.17 26.17 -18.20
CA THR A 13 -25.27 26.27 -17.09
C THR A 13 -23.92 25.63 -17.50
N PRO A 14 -22.79 26.35 -17.44
CA PRO A 14 -21.51 25.72 -17.66
C PRO A 14 -21.31 24.67 -16.55
N GLY A 15 -21.31 23.39 -16.92
CA GLY A 15 -20.89 22.34 -16.02
C GLY A 15 -19.47 22.62 -15.60
N LEU A 16 -19.21 22.72 -14.28
CA LEU A 16 -17.88 22.76 -13.74
C LEU A 16 -17.18 21.45 -14.18
N ALA A 17 -16.35 21.53 -15.21
CA ALA A 17 -15.47 20.42 -15.57
C ALA A 17 -14.45 20.29 -14.42
N PHE A 18 -14.63 19.33 -13.55
CA PHE A 18 -13.58 18.95 -12.61
C PHE A 18 -12.39 18.47 -13.45
N ALA A 19 -11.20 18.98 -13.12
CA ALA A 19 -9.97 18.50 -13.75
C ALA A 19 -9.86 16.98 -13.54
N ALA A 20 -9.48 16.25 -14.60
CA ALA A 20 -9.26 14.81 -14.50
C ALA A 20 -8.23 14.52 -13.40
N PHE A 21 -8.41 13.40 -12.70
CA PHE A 21 -7.48 12.99 -11.64
C PHE A 21 -6.06 12.82 -12.20
N ASP A 22 -5.07 13.34 -11.48
CA ASP A 22 -3.66 13.20 -11.85
C ASP A 22 -3.14 11.80 -11.52
N HIS A 23 -3.06 10.93 -12.52
CA HIS A 23 -2.54 9.56 -12.40
C HIS A 23 -1.03 9.48 -12.18
N SER A 24 -0.30 10.60 -12.25
CA SER A 24 1.10 10.65 -11.81
C SER A 24 1.23 10.72 -10.29
N HIS A 25 0.14 11.06 -9.59
CA HIS A 25 0.12 11.29 -8.14
C HIS A 25 1.19 12.28 -7.66
N ALA A 26 1.49 13.32 -8.47
CA ALA A 26 2.65 14.22 -8.29
C ALA A 26 2.73 14.83 -6.89
N GLN A 27 1.60 15.17 -6.27
CA GLN A 27 1.58 15.71 -4.90
C GLN A 27 2.04 14.66 -3.87
N TRP A 28 1.55 13.43 -3.95
CA TRP A 28 1.99 12.33 -3.08
C TRP A 28 3.44 11.95 -3.33
N ASP A 29 3.84 11.86 -4.59
CA ASP A 29 5.21 11.60 -5.01
C ASP A 29 6.20 12.59 -4.40
N THR A 30 5.84 13.88 -4.41
CA THR A 30 6.65 14.95 -3.79
C THR A 30 6.77 14.76 -2.28
N LEU A 31 5.67 14.46 -1.59
CA LEU A 31 5.65 14.23 -0.15
C LEU A 31 6.43 12.97 0.24
N ALA A 32 6.25 11.87 -0.52
CA ALA A 32 6.96 10.62 -0.27
C ALA A 32 8.48 10.82 -0.45
N LYS A 33 8.93 11.45 -1.51
CA LYS A 33 10.36 11.79 -1.74
C LYS A 33 10.96 12.64 -0.63
N LYS A 34 10.17 13.55 -0.07
CA LYS A 34 10.64 14.46 0.97
C LYS A 34 10.72 13.79 2.35
N HIS A 35 9.77 12.92 2.67
CA HIS A 35 9.54 12.45 4.05
C HIS A 35 9.74 10.95 4.25
N VAL A 36 10.06 10.19 3.20
CA VAL A 36 10.41 8.78 3.32
C VAL A 36 11.89 8.60 3.09
N ALA A 37 12.58 7.94 4.01
CA ALA A 37 14.01 7.70 3.92
C ALA A 37 14.29 6.19 3.92
N TRP A 38 15.05 5.73 2.93
CA TRP A 38 15.57 4.36 2.89
C TRP A 38 16.62 4.15 3.99
N LEU A 39 16.53 3.03 4.67
CA LEU A 39 17.57 2.58 5.59
C LEU A 39 18.79 2.05 4.80
N PRO A 40 19.98 1.97 5.43
CA PRO A 40 21.14 1.35 4.82
C PRO A 40 20.82 -0.04 4.27
N GLY A 41 21.30 -0.35 3.07
CA GLY A 41 20.94 -1.57 2.35
C GLY A 41 19.69 -1.46 1.47
N GLY A 42 18.83 -0.46 1.68
CA GLY A 42 17.69 -0.17 0.81
C GLY A 42 16.55 -1.20 0.87
N HIS A 43 16.46 -1.99 1.94
CA HIS A 43 15.45 -3.04 2.10
C HIS A 43 14.24 -2.59 2.95
N ALA A 44 14.43 -1.57 3.77
CA ALA A 44 13.41 -0.99 4.63
C ALA A 44 13.46 0.54 4.56
N SER A 45 12.39 1.21 4.97
CA SER A 45 12.30 2.66 5.03
C SER A 45 11.72 3.13 6.35
N GLN A 46 11.98 4.40 6.68
CA GLN A 46 11.34 5.12 7.76
C GLN A 46 10.58 6.31 7.22
N ALA A 47 9.47 6.66 7.87
CA ALA A 47 8.66 7.82 7.57
C ALA A 47 8.98 8.95 8.56
N ASP A 48 9.30 10.13 8.06
CA ASP A 48 9.42 11.36 8.87
C ASP A 48 8.01 11.91 9.14
N TYR A 49 7.33 11.37 10.16
CA TYR A 49 5.98 11.83 10.52
C TYR A 49 5.97 13.28 10.99
N LYS A 50 7.04 13.77 11.61
CA LYS A 50 7.18 15.20 11.96
C LYS A 50 7.23 16.06 10.71
N GLY A 51 7.93 15.63 9.68
CA GLY A 51 7.98 16.28 8.37
C GLY A 51 6.62 16.25 7.67
N PHE A 52 5.93 15.10 7.65
CA PHE A 52 4.57 15.01 7.14
C PHE A 52 3.60 15.93 7.90
N GLN A 53 3.74 16.06 9.21
CA GLN A 53 2.94 16.98 10.03
C GLN A 53 3.21 18.44 9.67
N ALA A 54 4.46 18.81 9.39
CA ALA A 54 4.82 20.16 8.92
C ALA A 54 4.21 20.49 7.55
N ASP A 55 4.13 19.50 6.65
CA ASP A 55 3.53 19.63 5.32
C ASP A 55 2.07 19.12 5.27
N HIS A 56 1.38 19.04 6.41
CA HIS A 56 0.04 18.45 6.52
C HIS A 56 -0.99 19.07 5.57
N GLN A 57 -0.88 20.36 5.28
CA GLN A 57 -1.76 21.02 4.31
C GLN A 57 -1.60 20.43 2.90
N ALA A 58 -0.36 20.11 2.48
CA ALA A 58 -0.11 19.48 1.19
C ALA A 58 -0.63 18.04 1.15
N LEU A 59 -0.47 17.30 2.26
CA LEU A 59 -1.06 15.95 2.38
C LEU A 59 -2.59 15.99 2.29
N LYS A 60 -3.24 16.92 3.00
CA LYS A 60 -4.69 17.11 2.93
C LYS A 60 -5.16 17.44 1.53
N ALA A 61 -4.47 18.34 0.82
CA ALA A 61 -4.83 18.70 -0.55
C ALA A 61 -4.80 17.46 -1.49
N TYR A 62 -3.79 16.60 -1.35
CA TYR A 62 -3.74 15.33 -2.07
C TYR A 62 -4.90 14.41 -1.71
N LEU A 63 -5.19 14.22 -0.41
CA LEU A 63 -6.26 13.36 0.09
C LEU A 63 -7.65 13.86 -0.32
N GLU A 64 -7.85 15.19 -0.39
CA GLU A 64 -9.07 15.80 -0.92
C GLU A 64 -9.24 15.47 -2.42
N GLY A 65 -8.16 15.56 -3.21
CA GLY A 65 -8.18 15.15 -4.61
C GLY A 65 -8.51 13.68 -4.80
N VAL A 66 -7.95 12.79 -3.96
CA VAL A 66 -8.27 11.36 -3.93
C VAL A 66 -9.74 11.13 -3.57
N SER A 67 -10.24 11.83 -2.56
CA SER A 67 -11.63 11.71 -2.08
C SER A 67 -12.65 12.26 -3.07
N ALA A 68 -12.26 13.21 -3.93
CA ALA A 68 -13.11 13.81 -4.95
C ALA A 68 -13.34 12.91 -6.17
N VAL A 69 -12.55 11.83 -6.35
CA VAL A 69 -12.72 10.89 -7.46
C VAL A 69 -14.07 10.21 -7.36
N SER A 70 -14.86 10.32 -8.44
CA SER A 70 -16.15 9.64 -8.51
C SER A 70 -15.99 8.15 -8.83
N GLN A 71 -17.02 7.34 -8.46
CA GLN A 71 -17.07 5.94 -8.85
C GLN A 71 -17.04 5.78 -10.37
N ALA A 72 -17.73 6.66 -11.10
CA ALA A 72 -17.81 6.61 -12.56
C ALA A 72 -16.45 6.86 -13.23
N ASP A 73 -15.68 7.85 -12.74
CA ASP A 73 -14.32 8.08 -13.23
C ASP A 73 -13.43 6.88 -12.98
N TYR A 74 -13.43 6.38 -11.72
CA TYR A 74 -12.67 5.19 -11.33
C TYR A 74 -13.01 3.97 -12.19
N ASP A 75 -14.30 3.73 -12.49
CA ASP A 75 -14.74 2.58 -13.31
C ASP A 75 -14.18 2.65 -14.73
N GLY A 76 -13.97 3.86 -15.27
CA GLY A 76 -13.37 4.09 -16.59
C GLY A 76 -11.86 3.86 -16.67
N TRP A 77 -11.16 3.73 -15.55
CA TRP A 77 -9.70 3.61 -15.53
C TRP A 77 -9.22 2.20 -15.89
N THR A 78 -7.97 2.12 -16.35
CA THR A 78 -7.28 0.83 -16.54
C THR A 78 -7.06 0.12 -15.20
N LYS A 79 -6.87 -1.20 -15.24
CA LYS A 79 -6.58 -2.01 -14.05
C LYS A 79 -5.35 -1.50 -13.28
N SER A 80 -4.29 -1.10 -14.01
CA SER A 80 -3.07 -0.57 -13.39
C SER A 80 -3.29 0.80 -12.75
N GLN A 81 -4.07 1.70 -13.38
CA GLN A 81 -4.43 2.99 -12.77
C GLN A 81 -5.23 2.80 -11.48
N LYS A 82 -6.21 1.88 -11.51
CA LYS A 82 -7.02 1.53 -10.33
C LYS A 82 -6.16 1.03 -9.18
N LEU A 83 -5.25 0.10 -9.44
CA LEU A 83 -4.40 -0.47 -8.40
C LEU A 83 -3.40 0.55 -7.85
N ALA A 84 -2.73 1.33 -8.70
CA ALA A 84 -1.83 2.40 -8.28
C ALA A 84 -2.56 3.43 -7.40
N PHE A 85 -3.76 3.85 -7.80
CA PHE A 85 -4.60 4.76 -7.03
C PHE A 85 -4.93 4.20 -5.64
N LEU A 86 -5.37 2.94 -5.55
CA LEU A 86 -5.73 2.33 -4.27
C LEU A 86 -4.53 2.17 -3.34
N ILE A 87 -3.35 1.79 -3.87
CA ILE A 87 -2.12 1.67 -3.07
C ILE A 87 -1.69 3.04 -2.53
N ASN A 88 -1.66 4.08 -3.38
CA ASN A 88 -1.30 5.43 -2.95
C ASN A 88 -2.32 5.99 -1.96
N ALA A 89 -3.61 5.79 -2.19
CA ALA A 89 -4.68 6.19 -1.27
C ALA A 89 -4.51 5.52 0.10
N TYR A 90 -4.30 4.19 0.13
CA TYR A 90 -4.06 3.46 1.38
C TYR A 90 -2.86 4.04 2.15
N ASN A 91 -1.72 4.22 1.47
CA ASN A 91 -0.50 4.69 2.10
C ASN A 91 -0.65 6.13 2.62
N ALA A 92 -1.23 7.04 1.83
CA ALA A 92 -1.43 8.42 2.25
C ALA A 92 -2.46 8.55 3.39
N PHE A 93 -3.58 7.80 3.36
CA PHE A 93 -4.54 7.76 4.47
C PHE A 93 -3.94 7.07 5.70
N THR A 94 -3.02 6.12 5.56
CA THR A 94 -2.29 5.56 6.70
C THR A 94 -1.44 6.62 7.37
N VAL A 95 -0.69 7.44 6.60
CA VAL A 95 0.06 8.58 7.16
C VAL A 95 -0.89 9.56 7.87
N GLU A 96 -2.00 9.94 7.23
CA GLU A 96 -3.02 10.82 7.85
C GLU A 96 -3.54 10.25 9.17
N LEU A 97 -3.84 8.95 9.21
CA LEU A 97 -4.30 8.29 10.43
C LEU A 97 -3.26 8.38 11.56
N ILE A 98 -1.97 8.16 11.27
CA ILE A 98 -0.88 8.32 12.24
C ILE A 98 -0.81 9.76 12.76
N LEU A 99 -0.91 10.76 11.86
CA LEU A 99 -0.84 12.17 12.24
C LEU A 99 -1.95 12.60 13.20
N THR A 100 -3.09 11.88 13.26
CA THR A 100 -4.17 12.19 14.21
C THR A 100 -3.77 12.09 15.68
N ALA A 101 -2.68 11.37 16.00
CA ALA A 101 -2.20 11.19 17.38
C ALA A 101 -0.67 11.32 17.49
N TYR A 102 0.04 11.67 16.43
CA TYR A 102 1.47 11.94 16.48
C TYR A 102 1.75 13.24 17.25
N PRO A 103 2.78 13.31 18.15
CA PRO A 103 3.83 12.30 18.36
C PRO A 103 3.55 11.26 19.46
N ASP A 104 2.37 11.22 20.05
CA ASP A 104 2.09 10.52 21.30
C ASP A 104 1.78 9.01 21.12
N LEU A 105 1.98 8.44 19.90
CA LEU A 105 1.79 7.01 19.66
C LEU A 105 3.11 6.28 19.40
N LYS A 106 3.16 4.99 19.77
CA LYS A 106 4.29 4.10 19.51
C LYS A 106 4.00 3.05 18.46
N SER A 107 2.74 2.87 18.12
CA SER A 107 2.24 1.89 17.15
C SER A 107 0.91 2.36 16.58
N ILE A 108 0.62 2.03 15.32
CA ILE A 108 -0.72 2.24 14.75
C ILE A 108 -1.82 1.55 15.59
N LYS A 109 -1.48 0.48 16.29
CA LYS A 109 -2.40 -0.23 17.19
C LYS A 109 -2.93 0.64 18.31
N ASP A 110 -2.18 1.66 18.74
CA ASP A 110 -2.58 2.58 19.80
C ASP A 110 -3.80 3.43 19.42
N LEU A 111 -4.09 3.54 18.10
CA LEU A 111 -5.29 4.22 17.58
C LEU A 111 -6.55 3.36 17.62
N GLY A 112 -6.44 2.12 18.05
CA GLY A 112 -7.54 1.17 18.22
C GLY A 112 -7.89 0.93 19.68
N SER A 113 -8.64 -0.14 19.91
CA SER A 113 -8.95 -0.68 21.23
C SER A 113 -9.03 -2.20 21.16
N LEU A 114 -9.20 -2.88 22.31
CA LEU A 114 -9.36 -4.34 22.35
C LEU A 114 -10.49 -4.86 21.42
N LEU A 115 -11.50 -4.02 21.13
CA LEU A 115 -12.66 -4.38 20.32
C LEU A 115 -12.69 -3.71 18.94
N LYS A 116 -11.85 -2.70 18.70
CA LYS A 116 -11.89 -1.89 17.47
C LYS A 116 -10.50 -1.79 16.84
N SER A 117 -10.31 -2.48 15.71
CA SER A 117 -9.12 -2.36 14.90
C SER A 117 -9.00 -0.94 14.31
N PRO A 118 -7.83 -0.27 14.38
CA PRO A 118 -7.64 1.04 13.78
C PRO A 118 -7.84 1.01 12.25
N TRP A 119 -7.55 -0.09 11.58
CA TRP A 119 -7.77 -0.26 10.13
C TRP A 119 -9.24 -0.25 9.75
N LYS A 120 -10.18 -0.60 10.66
CA LYS A 120 -11.63 -0.59 10.43
C LYS A 120 -12.31 0.72 10.80
N LYS A 121 -11.55 1.71 11.28
CA LYS A 121 -12.07 3.04 11.56
C LYS A 121 -12.37 3.73 10.23
N LYS A 122 -13.63 4.07 10.01
CA LYS A 122 -14.06 4.92 8.88
C LYS A 122 -13.72 6.36 9.22
N PHE A 123 -12.94 7.04 8.36
CA PHE A 123 -12.51 8.41 8.63
C PHE A 123 -12.25 9.23 7.37
N PHE A 124 -12.47 8.67 6.19
CA PHE A 124 -12.33 9.37 4.91
C PHE A 124 -13.41 8.93 3.92
N VAL A 125 -13.62 9.75 2.89
CA VAL A 125 -14.47 9.41 1.75
C VAL A 125 -13.61 8.90 0.61
N LEU A 126 -13.99 7.81 -0.03
CA LEU A 126 -13.37 7.29 -1.25
C LEU A 126 -14.46 6.74 -2.17
N LEU A 127 -14.46 7.19 -3.42
CA LEU A 127 -15.45 6.81 -4.44
C LEU A 127 -16.89 7.04 -3.95
N GLY A 128 -17.12 8.20 -3.31
CA GLY A 128 -18.42 8.64 -2.82
C GLY A 128 -18.94 7.91 -1.58
N LYS A 129 -18.13 7.09 -0.90
CA LYS A 129 -18.52 6.34 0.30
C LYS A 129 -17.54 6.56 1.43
N GLU A 130 -18.06 6.60 2.66
CA GLU A 130 -17.22 6.59 3.86
C GLU A 130 -16.48 5.26 3.99
N ARG A 131 -15.15 5.30 4.12
CA ARG A 131 -14.27 4.14 4.07
C ARG A 131 -13.26 4.10 5.21
N SER A 132 -12.72 2.93 5.39
CA SER A 132 -11.58 2.61 6.25
C SER A 132 -10.40 2.07 5.42
N LEU A 133 -9.22 1.96 6.03
CA LEU A 133 -8.07 1.30 5.39
C LEU A 133 -8.38 -0.16 5.03
N ASP A 134 -9.09 -0.86 5.91
CA ASP A 134 -9.54 -2.25 5.68
C ASP A 134 -10.49 -2.34 4.47
N ASP A 135 -11.36 -1.35 4.26
CA ASP A 135 -12.21 -1.30 3.05
C ASP A 135 -11.38 -1.21 1.77
N ILE A 136 -10.26 -0.46 1.77
CA ILE A 136 -9.37 -0.39 0.60
C ILE A 136 -8.65 -1.72 0.42
N GLU A 137 -7.96 -2.21 1.46
CA GLU A 137 -7.12 -3.41 1.36
C GLU A 137 -7.94 -4.66 1.10
N GLN A 138 -8.90 -4.97 1.99
CA GLN A 138 -9.66 -6.21 1.93
C GLN A 138 -10.82 -6.13 0.93
N GLY A 139 -11.50 -4.97 0.91
CA GLY A 139 -12.73 -4.80 0.13
C GLY A 139 -12.52 -4.43 -1.33
N MET A 140 -11.37 -3.82 -1.67
CA MET A 140 -11.11 -3.32 -3.02
C MET A 140 -9.90 -4.00 -3.67
N ILE A 141 -8.73 -3.98 -3.00
CA ILE A 141 -7.50 -4.54 -3.59
C ILE A 141 -7.57 -6.06 -3.60
N ARG A 142 -7.91 -6.69 -2.46
CA ARG A 142 -7.95 -8.15 -2.28
C ARG A 142 -9.30 -8.78 -2.63
N ALA A 143 -10.30 -7.99 -3.04
CA ALA A 143 -11.58 -8.55 -3.44
C ALA A 143 -11.38 -9.58 -4.56
N PRO A 144 -12.03 -10.76 -4.48
CA PRO A 144 -11.88 -11.82 -5.48
C PRO A 144 -12.11 -11.32 -6.91
N GLY A 145 -11.19 -11.61 -7.83
CA GLY A 145 -11.24 -11.18 -9.22
C GLY A 145 -10.84 -9.73 -9.48
N SER A 146 -10.49 -8.95 -8.44
CA SER A 146 -10.08 -7.55 -8.61
C SER A 146 -8.68 -7.45 -9.24
N PHE A 147 -7.65 -7.79 -8.50
CA PHE A 147 -6.27 -7.66 -8.98
C PHE A 147 -5.51 -8.99 -8.96
N ASP A 148 -5.77 -9.86 -7.96
CA ASP A 148 -5.19 -11.21 -7.79
C ASP A 148 -3.64 -11.20 -7.83
N ASP A 149 -3.04 -10.16 -7.26
CA ASP A 149 -1.59 -9.97 -7.22
C ASP A 149 -1.08 -9.91 -5.77
N PRO A 150 -0.42 -10.96 -5.25
CA PRO A 150 0.04 -10.99 -3.85
C PRO A 150 1.18 -9.99 -3.57
N ARG A 151 1.81 -9.41 -4.60
CA ARG A 151 2.86 -8.40 -4.43
C ARG A 151 2.33 -7.12 -3.79
N ILE A 152 1.01 -6.91 -3.79
CA ILE A 152 0.37 -5.77 -3.09
C ILE A 152 0.70 -5.74 -1.61
N HIS A 153 0.95 -6.89 -0.98
CA HIS A 153 1.35 -6.97 0.42
C HIS A 153 2.72 -6.35 0.70
N MET A 154 3.54 -6.10 -0.34
CA MET A 154 4.80 -5.36 -0.27
C MET A 154 4.68 -3.90 -0.73
N ALA A 155 3.45 -3.44 -1.01
CA ALA A 155 3.16 -2.08 -1.49
C ALA A 155 2.31 -1.26 -0.51
N VAL A 156 1.42 -1.90 0.25
CA VAL A 156 0.62 -1.25 1.30
C VAL A 156 1.38 -1.26 2.62
N ASN A 157 1.58 -0.07 3.21
CA ASN A 157 2.37 0.09 4.42
C ASN A 157 1.46 0.40 5.63
N CYS A 158 1.58 -0.40 6.67
CA CYS A 158 0.79 -0.26 7.90
C CYS A 158 1.49 0.53 9.01
N ALA A 159 2.45 1.39 8.66
CA ALA A 159 3.15 2.28 9.58
C ALA A 159 3.96 1.56 10.68
N SER A 160 4.41 0.33 10.47
CA SER A 160 5.21 -0.41 11.46
C SER A 160 6.56 -0.85 10.91
N ILE A 161 7.54 -1.08 11.79
CA ILE A 161 8.88 -1.58 11.42
C ILE A 161 8.77 -2.94 10.72
N GLY A 162 7.85 -3.80 11.14
CA GLY A 162 7.62 -5.10 10.51
C GLY A 162 7.03 -5.04 9.10
N CYS A 163 6.48 -3.89 8.69
CA CYS A 163 5.93 -3.69 7.33
C CYS A 163 7.03 -3.73 6.26
N PRO A 164 6.69 -4.12 5.03
CA PRO A 164 7.45 -3.74 3.86
C PRO A 164 7.63 -2.22 3.80
N ALA A 165 8.68 -1.76 3.13
CA ALA A 165 8.99 -0.35 3.07
C ALA A 165 7.83 0.49 2.51
N LEU A 166 7.53 1.62 3.15
CA LEU A 166 6.84 2.70 2.47
C LEU A 166 7.78 3.23 1.38
N ARG A 167 7.28 3.30 0.14
CA ARG A 167 8.07 3.73 -0.99
C ARG A 167 8.25 5.25 -0.99
N ASP A 168 9.44 5.74 -1.34
CA ASP A 168 9.76 7.16 -1.45
C ASP A 168 9.30 7.80 -2.78
N GLU A 169 8.42 7.12 -3.50
CA GLU A 169 7.76 7.60 -4.72
C GLU A 169 6.33 7.07 -4.80
N ALA A 170 5.49 7.74 -5.57
CA ALA A 170 4.15 7.26 -5.85
C ALA A 170 4.16 6.02 -6.76
N TYR A 171 3.19 5.12 -6.56
CA TYR A 171 2.90 4.08 -7.53
C TYR A 171 2.19 4.70 -8.73
N VAL A 172 2.63 4.37 -9.95
CA VAL A 172 2.06 4.88 -11.19
C VAL A 172 1.83 3.75 -12.18
N ALA A 173 0.75 3.85 -12.97
CA ALA A 173 0.28 2.77 -13.82
C ALA A 173 1.37 2.20 -14.75
N ASP A 174 2.16 3.07 -15.37
CA ASP A 174 3.20 2.69 -16.35
C ASP A 174 4.40 1.99 -15.72
N LYS A 175 4.62 2.14 -14.42
CA LYS A 175 5.73 1.51 -13.68
C LYS A 175 5.25 0.47 -12.68
N LEU A 176 3.93 0.26 -12.55
CA LEU A 176 3.32 -0.47 -11.45
C LEU A 176 3.92 -1.88 -11.30
N ASP A 177 4.03 -2.63 -12.37
CA ASP A 177 4.59 -3.99 -12.35
C ASP A 177 6.03 -4.01 -11.80
N ALA A 178 6.88 -3.11 -12.30
CA ALA A 178 8.26 -2.99 -11.83
C ALA A 178 8.35 -2.50 -10.38
N GLN A 179 7.45 -1.61 -9.96
CA GLN A 179 7.40 -1.10 -8.58
C GLN A 179 6.95 -2.18 -7.60
N LEU A 180 5.96 -3.00 -7.96
CA LEU A 180 5.50 -4.13 -7.15
C LEU A 180 6.60 -5.19 -7.02
N GLU A 181 7.25 -5.56 -8.13
CA GLU A 181 8.35 -6.52 -8.12
C GLU A 181 9.54 -6.02 -7.30
N ASN A 182 9.90 -4.74 -7.46
CA ASN A 182 10.96 -4.14 -6.65
C ASN A 182 10.63 -4.16 -5.16
N GLY A 183 9.36 -3.96 -4.77
CA GLY A 183 8.91 -4.08 -3.38
C GLY A 183 9.13 -5.49 -2.83
N VAL A 184 8.79 -6.52 -3.59
CA VAL A 184 9.04 -7.93 -3.24
C VAL A 184 10.53 -8.19 -3.05
N VAL A 185 11.34 -7.84 -4.06
CA VAL A 185 12.80 -8.06 -4.04
C VAL A 185 13.43 -7.41 -2.80
N ARG A 186 13.08 -6.14 -2.52
CA ARG A 186 13.59 -5.42 -1.34
C ARG A 186 13.19 -6.11 -0.04
N PHE A 187 11.91 -6.47 0.10
CA PHE A 187 11.40 -7.08 1.32
C PHE A 187 12.01 -8.46 1.59
N LEU A 188 12.13 -9.30 0.56
CA LEU A 188 12.73 -10.63 0.70
C LEU A 188 14.25 -10.59 0.91
N SER A 189 14.93 -9.53 0.43
CA SER A 189 16.35 -9.31 0.68
C SER A 189 16.65 -8.75 2.08
N ASP A 190 15.65 -8.42 2.87
CA ASP A 190 15.84 -8.04 4.27
C ASP A 190 15.98 -9.27 5.16
N HIS A 191 17.22 -9.70 5.36
CA HIS A 191 17.52 -10.90 6.15
C HIS A 191 17.24 -10.74 7.64
N SER A 192 16.89 -9.55 8.12
CA SER A 192 16.35 -9.40 9.48
C SER A 192 14.94 -9.99 9.62
N ARG A 193 14.19 -10.07 8.50
CA ARG A 193 12.79 -10.48 8.45
C ARG A 193 12.51 -11.69 7.57
N ASN A 194 13.42 -12.03 6.63
CA ASN A 194 13.24 -13.13 5.68
C ASN A 194 14.61 -13.75 5.35
N ARG A 195 14.87 -14.97 5.80
CA ARG A 195 16.18 -15.61 5.62
C ARG A 195 16.10 -17.13 5.71
N PHE A 196 17.01 -17.81 5.05
CA PHE A 196 17.29 -19.20 5.36
C PHE A 196 18.21 -19.26 6.61
N ASN A 197 17.81 -20.02 7.62
CA ASN A 197 18.62 -20.26 8.81
C ASN A 197 19.40 -21.58 8.65
N PRO A 198 20.74 -21.54 8.46
CA PRO A 198 21.54 -22.73 8.22
C PRO A 198 21.64 -23.66 9.43
N GLN A 199 21.46 -23.15 10.67
CA GLN A 199 21.52 -23.94 11.87
C GLN A 199 20.28 -24.83 12.04
N SER A 200 19.10 -24.28 11.72
CA SER A 200 17.83 -25.01 11.82
C SER A 200 17.39 -25.68 10.52
N GLY A 201 17.97 -25.30 9.37
CA GLY A 201 17.53 -25.71 8.04
C GLY A 201 16.15 -25.19 7.66
N ARG A 202 15.68 -24.13 8.34
CA ARG A 202 14.33 -23.55 8.13
C ARG A 202 14.42 -22.25 7.33
N LEU A 203 13.34 -21.94 6.64
CA LEU A 203 13.13 -20.65 6.02
C LEU A 203 12.32 -19.80 7.00
N GLU A 204 13.01 -18.89 7.68
CA GLU A 204 12.43 -17.94 8.63
C GLU A 204 11.94 -16.72 7.86
N ILE A 205 10.64 -16.47 7.91
CA ILE A 205 10.00 -15.42 7.11
C ILE A 205 9.03 -14.58 7.94
N SER A 206 8.74 -13.39 7.43
CA SER A 206 7.80 -12.46 8.06
C SER A 206 6.41 -13.08 8.26
N LYS A 207 5.75 -12.70 9.36
CA LYS A 207 4.37 -13.06 9.68
C LYS A 207 3.35 -12.65 8.61
N ILE A 208 3.68 -11.70 7.74
CA ILE A 208 2.86 -11.31 6.57
C ILE A 208 2.55 -12.54 5.69
N PHE A 209 3.52 -13.42 5.49
CA PHE A 209 3.34 -14.62 4.70
C PHE A 209 2.39 -15.64 5.32
N ASP A 210 2.28 -15.67 6.66
CA ASP A 210 1.28 -16.47 7.37
C ASP A 210 -0.13 -15.86 7.22
N TRP A 211 -0.26 -14.56 7.47
CA TRP A 211 -1.56 -13.89 7.40
C TRP A 211 -2.19 -13.92 6.02
N TYR A 212 -1.38 -13.83 4.97
CA TYR A 212 -1.81 -13.75 3.58
C TYR A 212 -1.42 -14.97 2.73
N ALA A 213 -1.11 -16.11 3.36
CA ALA A 213 -0.65 -17.34 2.68
C ALA A 213 -1.55 -17.74 1.50
N LYS A 214 -2.85 -17.54 1.62
CA LYS A 214 -3.82 -17.88 0.56
C LYS A 214 -3.64 -17.05 -0.71
N ASP A 215 -3.27 -15.77 -0.59
CA ASP A 215 -3.09 -14.88 -1.74
C ASP A 215 -1.85 -15.30 -2.55
N PHE A 216 -0.76 -15.67 -1.85
CA PHE A 216 0.46 -16.20 -2.48
C PHE A 216 0.22 -17.57 -3.12
N ALA A 217 -0.50 -18.45 -2.42
CA ALA A 217 -0.84 -19.77 -2.92
C ALA A 217 -1.76 -19.72 -4.15
N ALA A 218 -2.70 -18.78 -4.19
CA ALA A 218 -3.58 -18.58 -5.35
C ALA A 218 -2.80 -18.24 -6.64
N ARG A 219 -1.67 -17.53 -6.51
CA ARG A 219 -0.83 -17.14 -7.66
C ARG A 219 0.17 -18.22 -8.08
N ALA A 220 0.63 -19.08 -7.15
CA ALA A 220 1.76 -19.98 -7.38
C ALA A 220 1.54 -21.42 -6.88
N ALA A 221 0.29 -21.83 -6.69
CA ALA A 221 -0.12 -23.13 -6.15
C ALA A 221 0.24 -23.36 -4.66
N SER A 222 1.32 -22.76 -4.13
CA SER A 222 1.64 -22.74 -2.70
C SER A 222 2.56 -21.55 -2.37
N LEU A 223 2.63 -21.18 -1.09
CA LEU A 223 3.55 -20.14 -0.60
C LEU A 223 5.01 -20.56 -0.84
N GLU A 224 5.36 -21.82 -0.59
CA GLU A 224 6.72 -22.35 -0.84
C GLU A 224 7.10 -22.24 -2.31
N THR A 225 6.14 -22.50 -3.22
CA THR A 225 6.37 -22.36 -4.67
C THR A 225 6.60 -20.89 -5.02
N TRP A 226 5.85 -19.97 -4.44
CA TRP A 226 6.05 -18.55 -4.64
C TRP A 226 7.43 -18.09 -4.13
N LEU A 227 7.79 -18.47 -2.90
CA LEU A 227 9.09 -18.13 -2.29
C LEU A 227 10.27 -18.74 -3.04
N SER A 228 10.11 -19.94 -3.63
CA SER A 228 11.18 -20.61 -4.34
C SER A 228 11.70 -19.85 -5.57
N ALA A 229 10.86 -18.98 -6.16
CA ALA A 229 11.26 -18.09 -7.24
C ALA A 229 12.24 -16.99 -6.79
N TYR A 230 12.32 -16.73 -5.50
CA TYR A 230 13.16 -15.68 -4.87
C TYR A 230 14.24 -16.27 -3.96
N ALA A 231 14.68 -17.51 -4.23
CA ALA A 231 15.65 -18.20 -3.39
C ALA A 231 16.97 -17.42 -3.23
N ASP A 232 17.39 -16.68 -4.28
CA ASP A 232 18.57 -15.83 -4.28
C ASP A 232 18.45 -14.55 -3.44
N ARG A 233 17.22 -14.20 -3.01
CA ARG A 233 16.94 -13.09 -2.08
C ARG A 233 16.86 -13.55 -0.64
N LEU A 234 16.62 -14.83 -0.43
CA LEU A 234 16.37 -15.44 0.88
C LEU A 234 17.63 -16.12 1.47
N ALA A 235 18.65 -16.33 0.66
CA ALA A 235 19.92 -16.93 1.07
C ALA A 235 21.08 -16.52 0.15
N ASP A 236 22.26 -16.31 0.71
CA ASP A 236 23.47 -15.98 -0.04
C ASP A 236 24.19 -17.24 -0.57
N ASP A 237 24.17 -18.35 0.21
CA ASP A 237 24.82 -19.61 -0.18
C ASP A 237 24.00 -20.35 -1.26
N PRO A 238 24.59 -20.65 -2.44
CA PRO A 238 23.90 -21.40 -3.48
C PRO A 238 23.30 -22.75 -3.05
N ARG A 239 23.90 -23.42 -2.06
CA ARG A 239 23.39 -24.67 -1.50
C ARG A 239 22.08 -24.45 -0.76
N HIS A 240 21.99 -23.36 0.01
CA HIS A 240 20.76 -22.96 0.71
C HIS A 240 19.68 -22.50 -0.27
N GLN A 241 20.06 -21.76 -1.32
CA GLN A 241 19.15 -21.40 -2.40
C GLN A 241 18.55 -22.65 -3.06
N GLN A 242 19.37 -23.70 -3.27
CA GLN A 242 18.87 -24.95 -3.85
C GLN A 242 17.84 -25.65 -2.94
N VAL A 243 18.05 -25.66 -1.61
CA VAL A 243 17.08 -26.19 -0.63
C VAL A 243 15.76 -25.46 -0.73
N ILE A 244 15.79 -24.10 -0.90
CA ILE A 244 14.58 -23.28 -1.07
C ILE A 244 13.90 -23.57 -2.41
N ARG A 245 14.66 -23.63 -3.54
CA ARG A 245 14.12 -23.96 -4.88
C ARG A 245 13.43 -25.32 -4.89
N GLU A 246 14.00 -26.28 -4.18
CA GLU A 246 13.44 -27.64 -4.05
C GLU A 246 12.30 -27.72 -3.03
N LYS A 247 11.95 -26.60 -2.37
CA LYS A 247 10.89 -26.52 -1.35
C LYS A 247 11.09 -27.48 -0.17
N LYS A 248 12.37 -27.78 0.15
CA LYS A 248 12.76 -28.68 1.25
C LYS A 248 12.87 -27.95 2.59
N ALA A 249 13.00 -26.61 2.59
CA ALA A 249 13.03 -25.81 3.81
C ALA A 249 11.63 -25.72 4.42
N LYS A 250 11.51 -26.12 5.70
CA LYS A 250 10.27 -25.86 6.44
C LYS A 250 10.14 -24.38 6.77
N LEU A 251 8.94 -23.84 6.61
CA LEU A 251 8.65 -22.45 6.94
C LEU A 251 8.62 -22.26 8.46
N ASP A 252 9.11 -21.11 8.91
CA ASP A 252 9.02 -20.62 10.27
C ASP A 252 8.66 -19.12 10.22
N TYR A 253 7.73 -18.67 11.06
CA TYR A 253 7.22 -17.32 10.98
C TYR A 253 7.79 -16.50 12.14
N LEU A 254 8.56 -15.47 11.79
CA LEU A 254 9.15 -14.54 12.76
C LEU A 254 8.11 -13.64 13.40
N ASP A 255 8.37 -13.18 14.61
CA ASP A 255 7.53 -12.19 15.27
C ASP A 255 7.48 -10.89 14.48
N TYR A 256 6.32 -10.24 14.50
CA TYR A 256 6.10 -9.02 13.75
C TYR A 256 6.29 -7.80 14.67
N ASP A 257 7.19 -6.91 14.27
CA ASP A 257 7.45 -5.67 14.99
C ASP A 257 6.39 -4.60 14.65
N TRP A 258 5.50 -4.33 15.61
CA TRP A 258 4.45 -3.33 15.51
C TRP A 258 4.89 -1.91 15.90
N THR A 259 6.14 -1.70 16.29
CA THR A 259 6.69 -0.37 16.57
C THR A 259 6.55 0.52 15.34
N LEU A 260 6.18 1.79 15.57
CA LEU A 260 6.04 2.77 14.50
C LEU A 260 7.34 2.92 13.70
N ASN A 261 7.26 2.93 12.39
CA ASN A 261 8.39 3.08 11.47
C ASN A 261 8.87 4.55 11.35
N ASP A 262 8.83 5.29 12.47
CA ASP A 262 9.16 6.71 12.57
C ASP A 262 10.66 6.97 12.41
N LYS A 263 11.03 7.98 11.64
CA LYS A 263 12.37 8.52 11.55
C LYS A 263 12.60 9.47 12.72
N ARG A 264 13.14 8.93 13.81
CA ARG A 264 13.54 9.69 15.03
C ARG A 264 14.92 10.33 14.86
#